data_f2850b8e89f0b9a3ad52d3dcaded2b67
#
_entry.id   f2850b8e89f0b9a3ad52d3dcaded2b67
#
_cell.length_a   1.000
_cell.length_b   1.000
_cell.length_c   1.000
_cell.angle_alpha   90.00
_cell.angle_beta   90.00
_cell.angle_gamma   90.00
#
_symmetry.space_group_name_H-M   'P 1'
#
loop_
_entity.id
_entity.type
_entity.pdbx_description
1 polymer ?
#
loop_
_entity_poly.entity_id
_entity_poly.type
_entity_poly.pdbx_seq_one_letter_code
_entity_poly.pdbx_strand_id
1 'polypeptide(L)'
;MKRLFLITAALVASLFTLQAQTWVRFGTDNTSSGLPSDEVYDLEFDGQGTLWAATNKGVALLKGGVWTMLQGMQALEGKAVNQLFLDKNKNMWLAANEEGLAMRSPQGEWTFYATESGDLEGGFTQDILEDGKGGYWVADGATLTYIKGAERTHYHPASNPFTTFTTLAIDKAGKVWAGCESGVYYFEGMEWKLLEESNTFGSIQDITTREREGWI
;
A
#
# COMPACT_ATOMS: atom_id res chain seq x y z
N MET A 1 -25.88 -28.90 72.37
CA MET A 1 -24.80 -28.02 71.90
C MET A 1 -24.82 -28.01 70.39
N LYS A 2 -25.37 -26.95 69.81
CA LYS A 2 -25.43 -26.73 68.36
C LYS A 2 -24.23 -25.93 67.93
N ARG A 3 -23.33 -26.50 67.08
CA ARG A 3 -22.18 -25.76 66.49
C ARG A 3 -22.69 -24.96 65.27
N LEU A 4 -22.61 -23.67 65.36
CA LEU A 4 -22.88 -22.73 64.30
C LEU A 4 -21.65 -22.66 63.39
N PHE A 5 -21.77 -23.09 62.13
CA PHE A 5 -20.74 -22.90 61.12
C PHE A 5 -20.99 -21.54 60.45
N LEU A 6 -20.09 -20.58 60.67
CA LEU A 6 -20.01 -19.33 59.90
C LEU A 6 -19.30 -19.65 58.57
N ILE A 7 -19.99 -19.57 57.47
CA ILE A 7 -19.40 -19.57 56.13
C ILE A 7 -19.13 -18.10 55.81
N THR A 8 -17.87 -17.68 55.88
CA THR A 8 -17.42 -16.43 55.31
C THR A 8 -17.26 -16.58 53.81
N ALA A 9 -18.21 -16.06 53.06
CA ALA A 9 -18.08 -15.93 51.61
C ALA A 9 -17.13 -14.76 51.31
N ALA A 10 -15.90 -15.09 50.89
CA ALA A 10 -14.98 -14.09 50.38
C ALA A 10 -15.44 -13.71 48.95
N LEU A 11 -16.01 -12.54 48.83
CA LEU A 11 -16.34 -11.93 47.54
C LEU A 11 -15.03 -11.48 46.88
N VAL A 12 -14.46 -12.29 45.98
CA VAL A 12 -13.35 -11.85 45.11
C VAL A 12 -13.96 -10.95 44.05
N ALA A 13 -13.99 -9.65 44.29
CA ALA A 13 -14.27 -8.66 43.26
C ALA A 13 -13.06 -8.60 42.35
N SER A 14 -13.11 -9.29 41.22
CA SER A 14 -12.17 -9.08 40.11
C SER A 14 -12.40 -7.67 39.55
N LEU A 15 -11.55 -6.74 39.93
CA LEU A 15 -11.48 -5.42 39.32
C LEU A 15 -10.98 -5.61 37.88
N PHE A 16 -11.90 -5.78 36.94
CA PHE A 16 -11.61 -5.53 35.55
C PHE A 16 -11.42 -4.02 35.38
N THR A 17 -10.17 -3.57 35.33
CA THR A 17 -9.88 -2.23 34.85
C THR A 17 -10.25 -2.20 33.38
N LEU A 18 -11.43 -1.66 33.05
CA LEU A 18 -11.73 -1.23 31.70
C LEU A 18 -10.72 -0.11 31.39
N GLN A 19 -9.64 -0.45 30.68
CA GLN A 19 -8.82 0.58 30.05
C GLN A 19 -9.66 1.12 28.88
N ALA A 20 -10.17 2.33 29.03
CA ALA A 20 -10.78 3.03 27.91
C ALA A 20 -9.70 3.18 26.82
N GLN A 21 -9.97 2.62 25.65
CA GLN A 21 -9.11 2.88 24.49
C GLN A 21 -9.19 4.37 24.18
N THR A 22 -8.06 5.05 24.32
CA THR A 22 -7.95 6.46 23.97
C THR A 22 -7.59 6.55 22.50
N TRP A 23 -8.46 7.16 21.70
CA TRP A 23 -8.15 7.50 20.33
C TRP A 23 -7.27 8.75 20.29
N VAL A 24 -6.16 8.67 19.56
CA VAL A 24 -5.29 9.80 19.29
C VAL A 24 -5.39 10.14 17.82
N ARG A 25 -5.79 11.39 17.53
CA ARG A 25 -5.77 11.93 16.17
C ARG A 25 -4.41 12.59 15.93
N PHE A 26 -3.82 12.31 14.78
CA PHE A 26 -2.66 13.04 14.26
C PHE A 26 -3.11 13.87 13.06
N GLY A 27 -2.61 15.09 12.97
CA GLY A 27 -2.87 16.01 11.88
C GLY A 27 -1.76 17.06 11.79
N THR A 28 -1.79 17.87 10.75
CA THR A 28 -0.81 18.94 10.54
C THR A 28 -0.79 19.97 11.68
N ASP A 29 -1.90 20.10 12.38
CA ASP A 29 -2.10 21.01 13.50
C ASP A 29 -1.43 20.55 14.82
N ASN A 30 -1.13 19.24 14.97
CA ASN A 30 -0.62 18.70 16.23
C ASN A 30 0.64 17.82 16.11
N THR A 31 1.25 17.75 14.92
CA THR A 31 2.47 16.95 14.67
C THR A 31 3.74 17.78 14.51
N SER A 32 3.72 19.06 14.90
CA SER A 32 4.85 20.00 14.80
C SER A 32 5.44 20.05 13.38
N SER A 33 4.58 20.04 12.36
CA SER A 33 4.92 20.00 10.94
C SER A 33 5.61 18.70 10.47
N GLY A 34 5.60 17.66 11.31
CA GLY A 34 6.14 16.35 10.93
C GLY A 34 5.23 15.56 9.97
N LEU A 35 3.92 15.82 9.99
CA LEU A 35 2.96 15.30 9.02
C LEU A 35 2.67 16.41 7.97
N PRO A 36 3.04 16.22 6.70
CA PRO A 36 2.95 17.29 5.70
C PRO A 36 1.53 17.59 5.22
N SER A 37 0.60 16.66 5.42
CA SER A 37 -0.80 16.80 5.04
C SER A 37 -1.73 15.99 5.92
N ASP A 38 -2.99 16.41 6.05
CA ASP A 38 -4.08 15.64 6.65
C ASP A 38 -4.70 14.61 5.67
N GLU A 39 -4.35 14.70 4.39
CA GLU A 39 -4.75 13.71 3.38
C GLU A 39 -3.69 12.60 3.32
N VAL A 40 -3.97 11.54 4.06
CA VAL A 40 -3.13 10.33 4.12
C VAL A 40 -3.75 9.28 3.22
N TYR A 41 -2.97 8.77 2.27
CA TYR A 41 -3.42 7.79 1.27
C TYR A 41 -3.07 6.36 1.67
N ASP A 42 -1.91 6.17 2.32
CA ASP A 42 -1.46 4.84 2.72
C ASP A 42 -0.55 4.88 3.95
N LEU A 43 -0.48 3.75 4.66
CA LEU A 43 0.32 3.56 5.87
C LEU A 43 1.04 2.22 5.81
N GLU A 44 2.37 2.20 5.99
CA GLU A 44 3.17 0.99 6.01
C GLU A 44 4.21 1.00 7.13
N PHE A 45 4.48 -0.15 7.75
CA PHE A 45 5.55 -0.31 8.73
C PHE A 45 6.83 -0.83 8.09
N ASP A 46 7.99 -0.21 8.36
CA ASP A 46 9.29 -0.62 7.80
C ASP A 46 9.90 -1.89 8.43
N GLY A 47 9.20 -2.53 9.34
CA GLY A 47 9.70 -3.69 10.10
C GLY A 47 10.74 -3.34 11.18
N GLN A 48 11.12 -2.07 11.34
CA GLN A 48 11.97 -1.53 12.41
C GLN A 48 11.17 -0.67 13.40
N GLY A 49 9.84 -0.71 13.28
CA GLY A 49 8.90 0.01 14.14
C GLY A 49 8.68 1.48 13.75
N THR A 50 9.11 1.89 12.56
CA THR A 50 8.75 3.19 11.97
C THR A 50 7.50 3.01 11.12
N LEU A 51 6.47 3.80 11.39
CA LEU A 51 5.31 3.90 10.52
C LEU A 51 5.59 4.97 9.46
N TRP A 52 5.43 4.60 8.20
CA TRP A 52 5.47 5.50 7.06
C TRP A 52 4.06 5.91 6.69
N ALA A 53 3.85 7.17 6.37
CA ALA A 53 2.56 7.70 5.94
C ALA A 53 2.73 8.42 4.60
N ALA A 54 2.11 7.86 3.57
CA ALA A 54 2.01 8.48 2.25
C ALA A 54 0.92 9.54 2.26
N THR A 55 1.22 10.72 1.75
CA THR A 55 0.29 11.85 1.74
C THR A 55 0.28 12.55 0.39
N ASN A 56 -0.66 13.46 0.18
CA ASN A 56 -0.69 14.30 -1.03
C ASN A 56 0.46 15.34 -1.11
N LYS A 57 1.32 15.42 -0.07
CA LYS A 57 2.46 16.37 0.00
C LYS A 57 3.78 15.71 0.39
N GLY A 58 3.95 14.44 0.10
CA GLY A 58 5.13 13.67 0.43
C GLY A 58 4.87 12.61 1.48
N VAL A 59 5.94 12.16 2.14
CA VAL A 59 5.91 11.06 3.11
C VAL A 59 6.34 11.54 4.48
N ALA A 60 5.62 11.09 5.50
CA ALA A 60 5.99 11.29 6.90
C ALA A 60 6.38 9.97 7.57
N LEU A 61 7.20 10.07 8.60
CA LEU A 61 7.68 8.95 9.42
C LEU A 61 7.27 9.17 10.87
N LEU A 62 6.63 8.17 11.49
CA LEU A 62 6.36 8.16 12.91
C LEU A 62 7.28 7.15 13.60
N LYS A 63 8.16 7.63 14.46
CA LYS A 63 9.06 6.79 15.26
C LYS A 63 9.12 7.29 16.69
N GLY A 64 8.91 6.40 17.65
CA GLY A 64 8.94 6.78 19.08
C GLY A 64 7.92 7.85 19.46
N GLY A 65 6.79 7.94 18.75
CA GLY A 65 5.75 8.95 18.98
C GLY A 65 6.02 10.31 18.33
N VAL A 66 7.12 10.46 17.59
CA VAL A 66 7.49 11.71 16.92
C VAL A 66 7.31 11.58 15.40
N TRP A 67 6.56 12.51 14.82
CA TRP A 67 6.42 12.65 13.38
C TRP A 67 7.57 13.48 12.79
N THR A 68 8.11 13.02 11.67
CA THR A 68 9.12 13.75 10.87
C THR A 68 8.82 13.58 9.40
N MET A 69 9.05 14.61 8.59
CA MET A 69 9.01 14.46 7.13
C MET A 69 10.19 13.63 6.65
N LEU A 70 9.94 12.78 5.66
CA LEU A 70 11.00 12.07 4.96
C LEU A 70 11.93 13.07 4.27
N GLN A 71 13.22 13.00 4.60
CA GLN A 71 14.25 13.88 4.06
C GLN A 71 15.10 13.18 3.00
N GLY A 72 15.76 13.96 2.15
CA GLY A 72 16.72 13.44 1.16
C GLY A 72 16.08 12.90 -0.12
N MET A 73 14.80 13.21 -0.34
CA MET A 73 14.04 12.83 -1.53
C MET A 73 13.46 14.05 -2.24
N GLN A 74 14.32 14.88 -2.81
CA GLN A 74 13.89 16.12 -3.46
C GLN A 74 12.85 15.89 -4.58
N ALA A 75 12.93 14.75 -5.27
CA ALA A 75 11.98 14.38 -6.31
C ALA A 75 10.54 14.18 -5.80
N LEU A 76 10.36 13.76 -4.54
CA LEU A 76 9.03 13.53 -3.94
C LEU A 76 8.61 14.60 -2.92
N GLU A 77 9.46 15.59 -2.66
CA GLU A 77 9.13 16.66 -1.71
C GLU A 77 7.96 17.49 -2.23
N GLY A 78 6.88 17.54 -1.44
CA GLY A 78 5.65 18.25 -1.83
C GLY A 78 4.80 17.54 -2.88
N LYS A 79 5.18 16.34 -3.31
CA LYS A 79 4.46 15.53 -4.31
C LYS A 79 3.56 14.50 -3.65
N ALA A 80 2.47 14.15 -4.33
CA ALA A 80 1.57 13.10 -3.86
C ALA A 80 2.24 11.72 -3.98
N VAL A 81 2.20 10.97 -2.88
CA VAL A 81 2.57 9.55 -2.82
C VAL A 81 1.32 8.76 -2.52
N ASN A 82 0.92 7.88 -3.44
CA ASN A 82 -0.36 7.17 -3.38
C ASN A 82 -0.28 5.88 -2.57
N GLN A 83 0.85 5.17 -2.67
CA GLN A 83 1.02 3.88 -2.01
C GLN A 83 2.44 3.72 -1.46
N LEU A 84 2.51 2.95 -0.37
CA LEU A 84 3.73 2.42 0.22
C LEU A 84 3.68 0.89 0.19
N PHE A 85 4.79 0.26 -0.06
CA PHE A 85 4.88 -1.20 -0.06
C PHE A 85 6.23 -1.65 0.48
N LEU A 86 6.22 -2.48 1.52
CA LEU A 86 7.43 -3.10 2.06
C LEU A 86 7.61 -4.49 1.45
N ASP A 87 8.61 -4.66 0.57
CA ASP A 87 8.87 -5.96 -0.04
C ASP A 87 9.52 -6.96 0.93
N LYS A 88 9.63 -8.21 0.50
CA LYS A 88 10.26 -9.30 1.30
C LYS A 88 11.74 -9.05 1.61
N ASN A 89 12.43 -8.24 0.81
CA ASN A 89 13.82 -7.83 1.01
C ASN A 89 13.95 -6.61 1.94
N LYS A 90 12.81 -6.11 2.46
CA LYS A 90 12.71 -4.92 3.30
C LYS A 90 13.05 -3.62 2.58
N ASN A 91 12.93 -3.60 1.26
CA ASN A 91 12.91 -2.34 0.53
C ASN A 91 11.53 -1.69 0.70
N MET A 92 11.53 -0.39 0.95
CA MET A 92 10.31 0.42 0.97
C MET A 92 10.10 1.04 -0.41
N TRP A 93 9.00 0.69 -1.03
CA TRP A 93 8.58 1.21 -2.33
C TRP A 93 7.54 2.32 -2.14
N LEU A 94 7.61 3.33 -2.97
CA LEU A 94 6.76 4.51 -2.95
C LEU A 94 6.22 4.75 -4.37
N ALA A 95 4.92 4.59 -4.56
CA ALA A 95 4.26 4.95 -5.80
C ALA A 95 3.89 6.44 -5.74
N ALA A 96 4.55 7.25 -6.55
CA ALA A 96 4.37 8.68 -6.57
C ALA A 96 3.66 9.11 -7.86
N ASN A 97 2.52 9.76 -7.68
CA ASN A 97 1.77 10.31 -8.79
C ASN A 97 2.65 11.28 -9.60
N GLU A 98 2.66 11.16 -10.93
CA GLU A 98 3.45 11.98 -11.88
C GLU A 98 4.99 11.82 -11.80
N GLU A 99 5.54 11.33 -10.67
CA GLU A 99 6.98 11.23 -10.47
C GLU A 99 7.51 9.79 -10.65
N GLY A 100 6.61 8.81 -10.84
CA GLY A 100 6.94 7.42 -11.02
C GLY A 100 7.07 6.63 -9.72
N LEU A 101 8.07 5.76 -9.64
CA LEU A 101 8.26 4.84 -8.54
C LEU A 101 9.64 5.06 -7.90
N ALA A 102 9.67 5.11 -6.58
CA ALA A 102 10.92 5.16 -5.82
C ALA A 102 11.05 3.93 -4.92
N MET A 103 12.26 3.43 -4.76
CA MET A 103 12.57 2.33 -3.86
C MET A 103 13.70 2.74 -2.92
N ARG A 104 13.50 2.54 -1.62
CA ARG A 104 14.53 2.74 -0.59
C ARG A 104 14.99 1.39 -0.04
N SER A 105 16.27 1.11 -0.15
CA SER A 105 16.86 -0.08 0.45
C SER A 105 16.89 -0.01 1.99
N PRO A 106 17.06 -1.15 2.70
CA PRO A 106 17.28 -1.15 4.16
C PRO A 106 18.52 -0.36 4.61
N GLN A 107 19.48 -0.17 3.72
CA GLN A 107 20.70 0.63 3.96
C GLN A 107 20.45 2.13 3.76
N GLY A 108 19.28 2.51 3.23
CA GLY A 108 18.89 3.90 3.00
C GLY A 108 19.21 4.42 1.61
N GLU A 109 19.66 3.55 0.70
CA GLU A 109 19.93 3.90 -0.69
C GLU A 109 18.64 4.00 -1.49
N TRP A 110 18.57 4.98 -2.40
CA TRP A 110 17.42 5.22 -3.24
C TRP A 110 17.66 4.77 -4.68
N THR A 111 16.64 4.16 -5.27
CA THR A 111 16.55 3.87 -6.70
C THR A 111 15.24 4.47 -7.22
N PHE A 112 15.29 5.11 -8.38
CA PHE A 112 14.15 5.73 -9.03
C PHE A 112 13.85 5.03 -10.34
N TYR A 113 12.56 4.89 -10.62
CA TYR A 113 12.02 4.35 -11.87
C TYR A 113 11.07 5.40 -12.43
N ALA A 114 11.41 5.95 -13.56
CA ALA A 114 10.70 7.06 -14.17
C ALA A 114 10.39 6.81 -15.64
N THR A 115 9.52 7.61 -16.19
CA THR A 115 9.16 7.56 -17.61
C THR A 115 10.35 7.99 -18.48
N GLU A 116 11.10 9.01 -18.05
CA GLU A 116 12.25 9.53 -18.79
C GLU A 116 13.39 8.51 -18.90
N SER A 117 13.51 7.59 -17.95
CA SER A 117 14.49 6.49 -18.01
C SER A 117 14.00 5.30 -18.82
N GLY A 118 12.72 5.27 -19.21
CA GLY A 118 12.09 4.14 -19.88
C GLY A 118 11.78 2.98 -18.93
N ASP A 119 11.81 3.20 -17.62
CA ASP A 119 11.43 2.19 -16.63
C ASP A 119 9.91 2.05 -16.54
N LEU A 120 9.18 3.13 -16.78
CA LEU A 120 7.73 3.24 -16.80
C LEU A 120 7.29 3.93 -18.09
N GLU A 121 6.01 3.81 -18.46
CA GLU A 121 5.46 4.47 -19.65
C GLU A 121 4.24 5.36 -19.35
N GLY A 122 3.52 5.10 -18.26
CA GLY A 122 2.25 5.75 -17.99
C GLY A 122 2.34 7.10 -17.26
N GLY A 123 3.34 7.32 -16.45
CA GLY A 123 3.57 8.55 -15.73
C GLY A 123 2.64 8.82 -14.52
N PHE A 124 1.77 7.87 -14.17
CA PHE A 124 0.84 7.98 -13.04
C PHE A 124 0.83 6.68 -12.24
N THR A 125 1.84 6.48 -11.40
CA THR A 125 1.98 5.27 -10.61
C THR A 125 0.96 5.23 -9.48
N GLN A 126 0.09 4.22 -9.49
CA GLN A 126 -0.99 4.04 -8.53
C GLN A 126 -0.73 2.93 -7.54
N ASP A 127 -0.20 1.80 -8.02
CA ASP A 127 -0.04 0.60 -7.20
C ASP A 127 1.18 -0.22 -7.63
N ILE A 128 1.76 -0.96 -6.68
CA ILE A 128 2.87 -1.89 -6.88
C ILE A 128 2.63 -3.20 -6.15
N LEU A 129 2.96 -4.31 -6.81
CA LEU A 129 2.78 -5.65 -6.28
C LEU A 129 4.04 -6.51 -6.52
N GLU A 130 4.56 -7.19 -5.48
CA GLU A 130 5.62 -8.19 -5.62
C GLU A 130 5.04 -9.55 -6.03
N ASP A 131 5.60 -10.20 -7.08
CA ASP A 131 5.14 -11.50 -7.59
C ASP A 131 5.64 -12.70 -6.77
N GLY A 132 6.40 -12.48 -5.70
CA GLY A 132 7.03 -13.52 -4.89
C GLY A 132 8.20 -14.25 -5.56
N LYS A 133 8.51 -13.95 -6.83
CA LYS A 133 9.58 -14.56 -7.65
C LYS A 133 10.69 -13.57 -7.99
N GLY A 134 10.69 -12.40 -7.32
CA GLY A 134 11.66 -11.32 -7.48
C GLY A 134 11.32 -10.34 -8.58
N GLY A 135 10.10 -10.36 -9.09
CA GLY A 135 9.54 -9.38 -9.98
C GLY A 135 8.48 -8.51 -9.30
N TYR A 136 8.22 -7.37 -9.90
CA TYR A 136 7.22 -6.40 -9.43
C TYR A 136 6.31 -6.01 -10.59
N TRP A 137 5.03 -5.99 -10.32
CA TRP A 137 4.02 -5.41 -11.19
C TRP A 137 3.71 -3.99 -10.73
N VAL A 138 3.59 -3.06 -11.65
CA VAL A 138 3.31 -1.65 -11.40
C VAL A 138 2.10 -1.24 -12.23
N ALA A 139 1.10 -0.67 -11.57
CA ALA A 139 -0.02 0.01 -12.23
C ALA A 139 0.41 1.45 -12.51
N ASP A 140 0.66 1.76 -13.78
CA ASP A 140 1.28 3.00 -14.23
C ASP A 140 0.42 3.68 -15.28
N GLY A 141 -0.62 4.38 -14.85
CA GLY A 141 -1.61 4.96 -15.73
C GLY A 141 -2.37 3.89 -16.52
N ALA A 142 -2.34 3.97 -17.84
CA ALA A 142 -2.96 2.99 -18.73
C ALA A 142 -2.07 1.76 -18.99
N THR A 143 -0.89 1.72 -18.37
CA THR A 143 0.12 0.68 -18.58
C THR A 143 0.23 -0.21 -17.34
N LEU A 144 0.46 -1.49 -17.54
CA LEU A 144 0.88 -2.43 -16.51
C LEU A 144 2.33 -2.82 -16.79
N THR A 145 3.24 -2.37 -15.97
CA THR A 145 4.68 -2.59 -16.17
C THR A 145 5.17 -3.71 -15.27
N TYR A 146 5.90 -4.68 -15.84
CA TYR A 146 6.60 -5.70 -15.07
C TYR A 146 8.09 -5.39 -15.00
N ILE A 147 8.61 -5.34 -13.79
CA ILE A 147 10.01 -5.02 -13.47
C ILE A 147 10.67 -6.26 -12.86
N LYS A 148 11.77 -6.74 -13.45
CA LYS A 148 12.56 -7.83 -12.87
C LYS A 148 14.06 -7.63 -13.13
N GLY A 149 14.79 -7.27 -12.08
CA GLY A 149 16.19 -6.87 -12.22
C GLY A 149 16.31 -5.68 -13.17
N ALA A 150 17.04 -5.85 -14.29
CA ALA A 150 17.17 -4.84 -15.33
C ALA A 150 16.10 -4.94 -16.44
N GLU A 151 15.28 -6.00 -16.41
CA GLU A 151 14.25 -6.20 -17.44
C GLU A 151 13.01 -5.36 -17.13
N ARG A 152 12.41 -4.78 -18.18
CA ARG A 152 11.14 -4.04 -18.18
C ARG A 152 10.25 -4.61 -19.27
N THR A 153 9.01 -4.86 -18.93
CA THR A 153 8.01 -5.26 -19.93
C THR A 153 6.76 -4.43 -19.69
N HIS A 154 6.31 -3.72 -20.70
CA HIS A 154 5.14 -2.86 -20.66
C HIS A 154 3.97 -3.51 -21.36
N TYR A 155 2.81 -3.50 -20.74
CA TYR A 155 1.57 -4.06 -21.26
C TYR A 155 0.51 -2.98 -21.34
N HIS A 156 -0.24 -2.97 -22.43
CA HIS A 156 -1.35 -2.03 -22.69
C HIS A 156 -2.65 -2.83 -22.86
N PRO A 157 -3.20 -3.39 -21.77
CA PRO A 157 -4.32 -4.34 -21.88
C PRO A 157 -5.64 -3.67 -22.27
N ALA A 158 -5.83 -2.40 -21.92
CA ALA A 158 -7.03 -1.65 -22.25
C ALA A 158 -6.94 -1.05 -23.65
N SER A 159 -8.02 -1.18 -24.43
CA SER A 159 -8.12 -0.52 -25.75
C SER A 159 -8.28 1.00 -25.66
N ASN A 160 -8.75 1.50 -24.51
CA ASN A 160 -8.86 2.93 -24.23
C ASN A 160 -7.56 3.43 -23.58
N PRO A 161 -6.78 4.31 -24.24
CA PRO A 161 -5.51 4.81 -23.71
C PRO A 161 -5.68 5.73 -22.49
N PHE A 162 -6.91 6.13 -22.17
CA PHE A 162 -7.23 6.93 -20.96
C PHE A 162 -7.66 6.08 -19.78
N THR A 163 -7.67 4.74 -19.92
CA THR A 163 -7.94 3.84 -18.80
C THR A 163 -6.80 3.95 -17.77
N THR A 164 -7.15 4.13 -16.51
CA THR A 164 -6.18 4.15 -15.42
C THR A 164 -6.33 2.89 -14.57
N PHE A 165 -5.27 2.10 -14.46
CA PHE A 165 -5.20 1.00 -13.52
C PHE A 165 -4.92 1.54 -12.12
N THR A 166 -5.76 1.16 -11.16
CA THR A 166 -5.78 1.73 -9.81
C THR A 166 -5.29 0.77 -8.74
N THR A 167 -5.37 -0.52 -8.99
CA THR A 167 -5.04 -1.54 -7.98
C THR A 167 -4.56 -2.84 -8.62
N LEU A 168 -3.68 -3.54 -7.91
CA LEU A 168 -3.12 -4.84 -8.27
C LEU A 168 -3.33 -5.85 -7.14
N ALA A 169 -3.56 -7.09 -7.49
CA ALA A 169 -3.62 -8.18 -6.53
C ALA A 169 -2.97 -9.45 -7.11
N ILE A 170 -2.52 -10.33 -6.24
CA ILE A 170 -2.04 -11.66 -6.63
C ILE A 170 -2.81 -12.71 -5.84
N ASP A 171 -3.32 -13.72 -6.53
CA ASP A 171 -3.99 -14.83 -5.87
C ASP A 171 -3.00 -15.93 -5.43
N LYS A 172 -3.48 -16.92 -4.71
CA LYS A 172 -2.66 -18.05 -4.23
C LYS A 172 -2.08 -18.92 -5.34
N ALA A 173 -2.69 -18.92 -6.51
CA ALA A 173 -2.18 -19.60 -7.69
C ALA A 173 -1.04 -18.81 -8.36
N GLY A 174 -0.80 -17.56 -7.91
CA GLY A 174 0.16 -16.65 -8.48
C GLY A 174 -0.35 -15.93 -9.72
N LYS A 175 -1.67 -15.93 -9.94
CA LYS A 175 -2.30 -15.14 -11.00
C LYS A 175 -2.41 -13.69 -10.53
N VAL A 176 -2.02 -12.76 -11.38
CA VAL A 176 -2.07 -11.33 -11.11
C VAL A 176 -3.35 -10.74 -11.69
N TRP A 177 -3.95 -9.86 -10.92
CA TRP A 177 -5.19 -9.16 -11.21
C TRP A 177 -4.94 -7.65 -11.17
N ALA A 178 -5.60 -6.91 -12.04
CA ALA A 178 -5.51 -5.45 -12.10
C ALA A 178 -6.91 -4.85 -12.24
N GLY A 179 -7.23 -3.89 -11.39
CA GLY A 179 -8.48 -3.14 -11.41
C GLY A 179 -8.31 -1.79 -12.10
N CYS A 180 -9.34 -1.36 -12.83
CA CYS A 180 -9.38 -0.07 -13.49
C CYS A 180 -10.81 0.51 -13.52
N GLU A 181 -10.98 1.66 -14.16
CA GLU A 181 -12.27 2.32 -14.30
C GLU A 181 -13.30 1.52 -15.11
N SER A 182 -12.84 0.58 -15.96
CA SER A 182 -13.69 -0.18 -16.88
C SER A 182 -13.78 -1.67 -16.56
N GLY A 183 -13.28 -2.11 -15.40
CA GLY A 183 -13.38 -3.50 -14.97
C GLY A 183 -12.07 -4.07 -14.42
N VAL A 184 -12.00 -5.39 -14.41
CA VAL A 184 -10.87 -6.15 -13.87
C VAL A 184 -10.20 -6.95 -14.98
N TYR A 185 -8.88 -6.89 -15.00
CA TYR A 185 -8.03 -7.67 -15.88
C TYR A 185 -7.25 -8.71 -15.08
N TYR A 186 -6.87 -9.80 -15.72
CA TYR A 186 -6.00 -10.82 -15.13
C TYR A 186 -4.90 -11.24 -16.12
N PHE A 187 -3.74 -11.59 -15.59
CA PHE A 187 -2.59 -12.00 -16.37
C PHE A 187 -2.56 -13.52 -16.57
N GLU A 188 -2.59 -13.99 -17.81
CA GLU A 188 -2.57 -15.41 -18.14
C GLU A 188 -1.92 -15.65 -19.51
N GLY A 189 -0.98 -16.59 -19.57
CA GLY A 189 -0.32 -16.95 -20.83
C GLY A 189 0.48 -15.83 -21.47
N MET A 190 1.10 -14.95 -20.66
CA MET A 190 1.85 -13.76 -21.06
C MET A 190 1.00 -12.61 -21.63
N GLU A 191 -0.31 -12.65 -21.42
CA GLU A 191 -1.25 -11.63 -21.86
C GLU A 191 -2.18 -11.22 -20.73
N TRP A 192 -2.65 -9.97 -20.78
CA TRP A 192 -3.72 -9.48 -19.92
C TRP A 192 -5.08 -9.69 -20.60
N LYS A 193 -6.03 -10.22 -19.85
CA LYS A 193 -7.39 -10.51 -20.32
C LYS A 193 -8.40 -9.81 -19.44
N LEU A 194 -9.41 -9.21 -20.05
CA LEU A 194 -10.55 -8.63 -19.34
C LEU A 194 -11.40 -9.76 -18.74
N LEU A 195 -11.79 -9.62 -17.49
CA LEU A 195 -12.84 -10.42 -16.89
C LEU A 195 -14.20 -9.87 -17.37
N GLU A 196 -14.83 -10.54 -18.30
CA GLU A 196 -16.02 -10.06 -19.02
C GLU A 196 -17.15 -9.61 -18.08
N GLU A 197 -17.36 -10.33 -16.98
CA GLU A 197 -18.40 -10.00 -16.01
C GLU A 197 -18.12 -8.68 -15.28
N SER A 198 -16.87 -8.24 -15.26
CA SER A 198 -16.46 -7.02 -14.53
C SER A 198 -16.68 -5.73 -15.29
N ASN A 199 -16.98 -5.77 -16.58
CA ASN A 199 -17.18 -4.58 -17.41
C ASN A 199 -18.41 -3.73 -17.02
N THR A 200 -19.26 -4.25 -16.14
CA THR A 200 -20.43 -3.56 -15.59
C THR A 200 -20.24 -3.02 -14.18
N PHE A 201 -19.10 -3.26 -13.54
CA PHE A 201 -18.89 -2.91 -12.12
C PHE A 201 -18.58 -1.43 -11.91
N GLY A 202 -18.17 -0.71 -12.93
CA GLY A 202 -17.68 0.66 -12.79
C GLY A 202 -16.23 0.70 -12.32
N SER A 203 -15.81 1.81 -11.71
CA SER A 203 -14.42 1.98 -11.26
C SER A 203 -14.07 1.05 -10.10
N ILE A 204 -13.03 0.25 -10.28
CA ILE A 204 -12.49 -0.65 -9.27
C ILE A 204 -11.45 0.10 -8.45
N GLN A 205 -11.64 0.19 -7.15
CA GLN A 205 -10.74 0.92 -6.25
C GLN A 205 -9.78 -0.01 -5.51
N ASP A 206 -10.18 -1.26 -5.26
CA ASP A 206 -9.36 -2.26 -4.58
C ASP A 206 -9.76 -3.68 -5.00
N ILE A 207 -8.79 -4.59 -4.99
CA ILE A 207 -8.98 -6.02 -5.21
C ILE A 207 -8.34 -6.79 -4.07
N THR A 208 -9.14 -7.61 -3.38
CA THR A 208 -8.67 -8.50 -2.33
C THR A 208 -8.86 -9.96 -2.74
N THR A 209 -7.79 -10.75 -2.71
CA THR A 209 -7.83 -12.19 -2.99
C THR A 209 -7.91 -12.98 -1.68
N ARG A 210 -8.87 -13.93 -1.59
CA ARG A 210 -9.06 -14.78 -0.41
C ARG A 210 -8.76 -16.25 -0.69
N GLU A 211 -8.62 -17.04 0.40
CA GLU A 211 -8.20 -18.45 0.37
C GLU A 211 -9.09 -19.39 -0.45
N ARG A 212 -10.30 -19.06 -0.76
CA ARG A 212 -11.25 -19.99 -1.39
C ARG A 212 -11.89 -19.52 -2.68
N GLU A 213 -11.99 -18.23 -2.93
CA GLU A 213 -12.55 -17.69 -4.19
C GLU A 213 -12.09 -16.23 -4.30
N GLY A 214 -11.66 -15.79 -5.50
CA GLY A 214 -11.44 -14.36 -5.75
C GLY A 214 -12.76 -13.62 -5.64
N TRP A 215 -12.82 -12.57 -4.83
CA TRP A 215 -13.96 -11.66 -4.77
C TRP A 215 -13.50 -10.28 -5.22
N ILE A 216 -14.31 -9.69 -6.03
CA ILE A 216 -14.17 -8.32 -6.54
C ILE A 216 -15.05 -7.41 -5.70
#